data_adaf48ff38bd426a21b063791d9b735e
#
_entry.id   adaf48ff38bd426a21b063791d9b735e
#
_cell.length_a   1.000
_cell.length_b   1.000
_cell.length_c   1.000
_cell.angle_alpha   90.00
_cell.angle_beta   90.00
_cell.angle_gamma   90.00
#
_symmetry.space_group_name_H-M   'P 1'
#
loop_
_entity.id
_entity.type
_entity.pdbx_description
1 polymer ?
#
loop_
_entity_poly.entity_id
_entity_poly.type
_entity_poly.pdbx_seq_one_letter_code
_entity_poly.pdbx_strand_id
1 'polypeptide(L)'
;MKIVITGGSRGIGAEAVRFFAAQGHCVRFLYEKNHEAAKAVAAETGAEGVCCDVADKAAVEQALRDFGPVDVLINNAGIAHYGLISQIGKEQWDRVFAVNVHGMYHCIDAVLPGMLQQQSGCIINVSSMWGQVGASCEVCYSASKAAVIGLTKSLAKELGPSHIRVNCLAPGVVLTDMCAHIDAETMDWLREDTPLNRHGTTADMVQAMNYLIRAEFLTGQVLPVNGGMVI
;
A
#
# COMPACT_ATOMS: atom_id res chain seq x y z
N MET A 1 -3.45 18.95 -2.43
CA MET A 1 -3.49 17.76 -3.30
C MET A 1 -4.72 16.93 -2.96
N LYS A 2 -5.26 16.23 -3.96
CA LYS A 2 -6.26 15.16 -3.76
C LYS A 2 -5.55 13.81 -3.70
N ILE A 3 -5.69 13.13 -2.58
CA ILE A 3 -4.96 11.89 -2.28
C ILE A 3 -5.97 10.75 -2.08
N VAL A 4 -5.77 9.64 -2.78
CA VAL A 4 -6.52 8.40 -2.56
C VAL A 4 -5.60 7.39 -1.86
N ILE A 5 -6.10 6.77 -0.79
CA ILE A 5 -5.36 5.78 0.01
C ILE A 5 -6.21 4.52 0.13
N THR A 6 -5.71 3.37 -0.32
CA THR A 6 -6.42 2.09 -0.12
C THR A 6 -6.01 1.42 1.19
N GLY A 7 -6.95 0.73 1.85
CA GLY A 7 -6.71 0.13 3.16
C GLY A 7 -6.54 1.18 4.28
N GLY A 8 -7.26 2.30 4.20
CA GLY A 8 -7.08 3.46 5.08
C GLY A 8 -7.74 3.38 6.45
N SER A 9 -8.40 2.28 6.81
CA SER A 9 -9.09 2.18 8.11
C SER A 9 -8.20 1.76 9.28
N ARG A 10 -7.01 1.21 9.03
CA ARG A 10 -6.09 0.73 10.09
C ARG A 10 -4.63 0.72 9.63
N GLY A 11 -3.71 0.49 10.58
CA GLY A 11 -2.28 0.31 10.32
C GLY A 11 -1.65 1.47 9.56
N ILE A 12 -0.78 1.15 8.61
CA ILE A 12 -0.05 2.12 7.78
C ILE A 12 -1.00 3.04 7.02
N GLY A 13 -2.09 2.49 6.46
CA GLY A 13 -3.06 3.28 5.71
C GLY A 13 -3.77 4.34 6.56
N ALA A 14 -4.21 3.99 7.77
CA ALA A 14 -4.86 4.95 8.67
C ALA A 14 -3.89 6.05 9.12
N GLU A 15 -2.64 5.70 9.41
CA GLU A 15 -1.61 6.68 9.73
C GLU A 15 -1.34 7.63 8.56
N ALA A 16 -1.31 7.11 7.33
CA ALA A 16 -1.18 7.93 6.13
C ALA A 16 -2.38 8.88 5.96
N VAL A 17 -3.61 8.41 6.22
CA VAL A 17 -4.80 9.28 6.19
C VAL A 17 -4.65 10.42 7.19
N ARG A 18 -4.29 10.13 8.46
CA ARG A 18 -4.07 11.16 9.50
C ARG A 18 -3.02 12.17 9.09
N PHE A 19 -1.87 11.67 8.65
CA PHE A 19 -0.73 12.50 8.31
C PHE A 19 -1.03 13.46 7.16
N PHE A 20 -1.63 12.97 6.07
CA PHE A 20 -1.90 13.83 4.91
C PHE A 20 -3.10 14.75 5.12
N ALA A 21 -4.13 14.32 5.85
CA ALA A 21 -5.22 15.19 6.24
C ALA A 21 -4.76 16.33 7.14
N ALA A 22 -3.89 16.07 8.12
CA ALA A 22 -3.30 17.09 8.99
C ALA A 22 -2.45 18.13 8.23
N GLN A 23 -1.93 17.79 7.04
CA GLN A 23 -1.25 18.73 6.14
C GLN A 23 -2.20 19.54 5.24
N GLY A 24 -3.51 19.42 5.43
CA GLY A 24 -4.52 20.14 4.65
C GLY A 24 -4.80 19.54 3.27
N HIS A 25 -4.43 18.27 3.04
CA HIS A 25 -4.77 17.60 1.80
C HIS A 25 -6.21 17.06 1.83
N CYS A 26 -6.87 17.02 0.67
CA CYS A 26 -8.17 16.38 0.51
C CYS A 26 -7.93 14.87 0.35
N VAL A 27 -8.28 14.09 1.38
CA VAL A 27 -8.01 12.65 1.42
C VAL A 27 -9.31 11.87 1.30
N ARG A 28 -9.36 10.92 0.35
CA ARG A 28 -10.35 9.85 0.30
C ARG A 28 -9.63 8.53 0.57
N PHE A 29 -10.19 7.70 1.45
CA PHE A 29 -9.62 6.39 1.70
C PHE A 29 -10.64 5.26 1.49
N LEU A 30 -10.16 4.15 0.92
CA LEU A 30 -10.96 2.96 0.68
C LEU A 30 -10.69 1.93 1.79
N TYR A 31 -11.74 1.22 2.22
CA TYR A 31 -11.67 0.15 3.21
C TYR A 31 -12.71 -0.93 2.91
N GLU A 32 -12.47 -2.20 3.27
CA GLU A 32 -13.40 -3.30 2.95
C GLU A 32 -14.40 -3.58 4.08
N LYS A 33 -13.92 -3.84 5.30
CA LYS A 33 -14.74 -4.47 6.36
C LYS A 33 -14.86 -3.67 7.66
N ASN A 34 -13.80 -3.00 8.08
CA ASN A 34 -13.78 -2.38 9.42
C ASN A 34 -14.45 -1.01 9.42
N HIS A 35 -15.79 -1.02 9.43
CA HIS A 35 -16.61 0.19 9.39
C HIS A 35 -16.39 1.09 10.60
N GLU A 36 -16.23 0.54 11.80
CA GLU A 36 -16.05 1.35 13.01
C GLU A 36 -14.68 2.03 13.02
N ALA A 37 -13.62 1.34 12.66
CA ALA A 37 -12.30 1.95 12.52
C ALA A 37 -12.29 3.03 11.42
N ALA A 38 -12.96 2.78 10.29
CA ALA A 38 -13.07 3.75 9.21
C ALA A 38 -13.81 5.00 9.66
N LYS A 39 -14.94 4.87 10.36
CA LYS A 39 -15.67 6.00 10.95
C LYS A 39 -14.82 6.80 11.93
N ALA A 40 -14.05 6.12 12.80
CA ALA A 40 -13.16 6.79 13.73
C ALA A 40 -12.08 7.62 13.01
N VAL A 41 -11.42 7.05 12.00
CA VAL A 41 -10.43 7.77 11.19
C VAL A 41 -11.07 8.96 10.46
N ALA A 42 -12.25 8.79 9.86
CA ALA A 42 -12.96 9.86 9.17
C ALA A 42 -13.36 11.00 10.14
N ALA A 43 -13.89 10.66 11.31
CA ALA A 43 -14.27 11.65 12.33
C ALA A 43 -13.08 12.44 12.87
N GLU A 44 -11.94 11.77 13.06
CA GLU A 44 -10.69 12.38 13.54
C GLU A 44 -10.07 13.34 12.52
N THR A 45 -10.13 12.99 11.23
CA THR A 45 -9.33 13.63 10.18
C THR A 45 -10.13 14.53 9.23
N GLY A 46 -11.45 14.37 9.18
CA GLY A 46 -12.30 14.95 8.14
C GLY A 46 -12.12 14.29 6.75
N ALA A 47 -11.31 13.23 6.65
CA ALA A 47 -11.13 12.49 5.42
C ALA A 47 -12.38 11.64 5.09
N GLU A 48 -12.63 11.42 3.80
CA GLU A 48 -13.76 10.64 3.34
C GLU A 48 -13.44 9.15 3.26
N GLY A 49 -14.11 8.35 4.10
CA GLY A 49 -13.98 6.88 4.07
C GLY A 49 -15.05 6.23 3.20
N VAL A 50 -14.66 5.46 2.19
CA VAL A 50 -15.57 4.74 1.30
C VAL A 50 -15.39 3.23 1.44
N CYS A 51 -16.49 2.53 1.74
CA CYS A 51 -16.48 1.06 1.80
C CYS A 51 -16.34 0.49 0.38
N CYS A 52 -15.23 -0.20 0.11
CA CYS A 52 -14.90 -0.73 -1.19
C CYS A 52 -13.92 -1.89 -1.06
N ASP A 53 -14.26 -3.05 -1.63
CA ASP A 53 -13.29 -4.11 -1.89
C ASP A 53 -12.51 -3.76 -3.16
N VAL A 54 -11.22 -3.50 -3.02
CA VAL A 54 -10.36 -3.16 -4.18
C VAL A 54 -10.26 -4.28 -5.21
N ALA A 55 -10.58 -5.52 -4.85
CA ALA A 55 -10.63 -6.63 -5.78
C ALA A 55 -11.82 -6.55 -6.74
N ASP A 56 -12.84 -5.75 -6.43
CA ASP A 56 -13.99 -5.48 -7.30
C ASP A 56 -13.76 -4.18 -8.09
N LYS A 57 -13.48 -4.32 -9.39
CA LYS A 57 -13.23 -3.20 -10.30
C LYS A 57 -14.40 -2.20 -10.31
N ALA A 58 -15.64 -2.69 -10.39
CA ALA A 58 -16.81 -1.82 -10.47
C ALA A 58 -17.01 -1.03 -9.18
N ALA A 59 -16.74 -1.65 -8.01
CA ALA A 59 -16.77 -0.96 -6.72
C ALA A 59 -15.70 0.14 -6.64
N VAL A 60 -14.49 -0.10 -7.15
CA VAL A 60 -13.42 0.91 -7.21
C VAL A 60 -13.81 2.09 -8.11
N GLU A 61 -14.30 1.81 -9.32
CA GLU A 61 -14.75 2.86 -10.24
C GLU A 61 -15.87 3.71 -9.63
N GLN A 62 -16.82 3.09 -8.93
CA GLN A 62 -17.90 3.81 -8.25
C GLN A 62 -17.36 4.64 -7.07
N ALA A 63 -16.44 4.08 -6.28
CA ALA A 63 -15.86 4.74 -5.11
C ALA A 63 -15.01 5.98 -5.46
N LEU A 64 -14.49 6.06 -6.69
CA LEU A 64 -13.63 7.16 -7.13
C LEU A 64 -14.30 8.13 -8.13
N ARG A 65 -15.49 7.81 -8.63
CA ARG A 65 -16.16 8.53 -9.73
C ARG A 65 -16.34 10.03 -9.48
N ASP A 66 -16.75 10.41 -8.29
CA ASP A 66 -17.09 11.78 -7.92
C ASP A 66 -15.97 12.53 -7.18
N PHE A 67 -14.84 11.88 -6.92
CA PHE A 67 -13.71 12.51 -6.22
C PHE A 67 -12.97 13.53 -7.11
N GLY A 68 -13.11 13.40 -8.43
CA GLY A 68 -12.42 14.22 -9.42
C GLY A 68 -10.95 13.84 -9.59
N PRO A 69 -10.16 14.65 -10.31
CA PRO A 69 -8.78 14.32 -10.62
C PRO A 69 -7.93 14.07 -9.36
N VAL A 70 -7.18 12.99 -9.35
CA VAL A 70 -6.35 12.52 -8.24
C VAL A 70 -4.90 12.91 -8.49
N ASP A 71 -4.27 13.59 -7.51
CA ASP A 71 -2.85 13.95 -7.59
C ASP A 71 -1.95 12.81 -7.11
N VAL A 72 -2.39 12.10 -6.08
CA VAL A 72 -1.60 11.01 -5.46
C VAL A 72 -2.49 9.79 -5.20
N LEU A 73 -2.05 8.63 -5.66
CA LEU A 73 -2.62 7.33 -5.31
C LEU A 73 -1.65 6.54 -4.44
N ILE A 74 -2.08 6.13 -3.25
CA ILE A 74 -1.32 5.24 -2.37
C ILE A 74 -2.04 3.89 -2.31
N ASN A 75 -1.53 2.92 -3.05
CA ASN A 75 -1.99 1.55 -3.06
C ASN A 75 -1.39 0.80 -1.86
N ASN A 76 -2.07 0.87 -0.71
CA ASN A 76 -1.63 0.26 0.53
C ASN A 76 -2.47 -0.98 0.92
N ALA A 77 -3.71 -1.13 0.42
CA ALA A 77 -4.52 -2.30 0.71
C ALA A 77 -3.78 -3.59 0.37
N GLY A 78 -3.80 -4.52 1.31
CA GLY A 78 -3.15 -5.81 1.13
C GLY A 78 -3.54 -6.78 2.24
N ILE A 79 -3.49 -8.06 1.89
CA ILE A 79 -3.70 -9.19 2.81
C ILE A 79 -2.53 -10.15 2.70
N ALA A 80 -2.24 -10.84 3.79
CA ALA A 80 -1.28 -11.93 3.84
C ALA A 80 -1.99 -13.26 4.12
N HIS A 81 -1.37 -14.34 3.68
CA HIS A 81 -1.73 -15.69 4.07
C HIS A 81 -0.46 -16.42 4.50
N TYR A 82 -0.48 -16.91 5.71
CA TYR A 82 0.62 -17.66 6.30
C TYR A 82 0.35 -19.16 6.24
N GLY A 83 1.24 -19.92 5.68
CA GLY A 83 1.14 -21.39 5.58
C GLY A 83 2.11 -21.96 4.55
N LEU A 84 2.37 -23.29 4.67
CA LEU A 84 3.19 -24.01 3.70
C LEU A 84 2.50 -24.02 2.32
N ILE A 85 3.28 -23.97 1.24
CA ILE A 85 2.73 -23.99 -0.13
C ILE A 85 1.80 -25.18 -0.39
N SER A 86 2.09 -26.33 0.23
CA SER A 86 1.26 -27.53 0.12
C SER A 86 -0.12 -27.42 0.82
N GLN A 87 -0.30 -26.40 1.64
CA GLN A 87 -1.53 -26.15 2.43
C GLN A 87 -2.34 -24.96 1.90
N ILE A 88 -1.78 -24.17 0.99
CA ILE A 88 -2.47 -23.03 0.38
C ILE A 88 -3.41 -23.54 -0.70
N GLY A 89 -4.72 -23.41 -0.47
CA GLY A 89 -5.74 -23.69 -1.48
C GLY A 89 -5.79 -22.62 -2.57
N LYS A 90 -6.40 -22.99 -3.70
CA LYS A 90 -6.57 -22.08 -4.84
C LYS A 90 -7.34 -20.79 -4.44
N GLU A 91 -8.35 -20.90 -3.60
CA GLU A 91 -9.16 -19.76 -3.17
C GLU A 91 -8.34 -18.73 -2.39
N GLN A 92 -7.49 -19.19 -1.46
CA GLN A 92 -6.60 -18.31 -0.69
C GLN A 92 -5.57 -17.65 -1.60
N TRP A 93 -4.97 -18.42 -2.51
CA TRP A 93 -4.04 -17.89 -3.51
C TRP A 93 -4.69 -16.80 -4.36
N ASP A 94 -5.83 -17.10 -4.97
CA ASP A 94 -6.56 -16.18 -5.83
C ASP A 94 -6.98 -14.91 -5.07
N ARG A 95 -7.43 -15.03 -3.81
CA ARG A 95 -7.82 -13.87 -3.00
C ARG A 95 -6.64 -12.96 -2.69
N VAL A 96 -5.47 -13.49 -2.37
CA VAL A 96 -4.25 -12.69 -2.15
C VAL A 96 -3.89 -11.91 -3.41
N PHE A 97 -3.90 -12.55 -4.58
CA PHE A 97 -3.61 -11.86 -5.85
C PHE A 97 -4.72 -10.86 -6.22
N ALA A 98 -5.98 -11.20 -6.00
CA ALA A 98 -7.10 -10.30 -6.28
C ALA A 98 -6.99 -8.99 -5.49
N VAL A 99 -6.60 -9.05 -4.20
CA VAL A 99 -6.43 -7.84 -3.40
C VAL A 99 -5.09 -7.15 -3.69
N ASN A 100 -3.97 -7.88 -3.59
CA ASN A 100 -2.63 -7.29 -3.57
C ASN A 100 -2.15 -6.83 -4.96
N VAL A 101 -2.67 -7.43 -6.04
CA VAL A 101 -2.22 -7.15 -7.42
C VAL A 101 -3.34 -6.56 -8.25
N HIS A 102 -4.47 -7.29 -8.40
CA HIS A 102 -5.58 -6.78 -9.22
C HIS A 102 -6.21 -5.54 -8.62
N GLY A 103 -6.35 -5.48 -7.28
CA GLY A 103 -6.86 -4.28 -6.60
C GLY A 103 -6.02 -3.03 -6.85
N MET A 104 -4.67 -3.17 -6.88
CA MET A 104 -3.80 -2.06 -7.27
C MET A 104 -4.03 -1.64 -8.73
N TYR A 105 -4.13 -2.62 -9.64
CA TYR A 105 -4.43 -2.35 -11.03
C TYR A 105 -5.77 -1.61 -11.18
N HIS A 106 -6.83 -2.05 -10.51
CA HIS A 106 -8.14 -1.41 -10.58
C HIS A 106 -8.09 0.06 -10.12
N CYS A 107 -7.38 0.35 -9.03
CA CYS A 107 -7.23 1.70 -8.53
C CYS A 107 -6.40 2.57 -9.48
N ILE A 108 -5.32 2.03 -10.06
CA ILE A 108 -4.50 2.73 -11.06
C ILE A 108 -5.35 3.04 -12.31
N ASP A 109 -6.05 2.04 -12.84
CA ASP A 109 -6.92 2.18 -14.02
C ASP A 109 -8.00 3.27 -13.82
N ALA A 110 -8.57 3.34 -12.61
CA ALA A 110 -9.60 4.33 -12.28
C ALA A 110 -9.07 5.78 -12.19
N VAL A 111 -7.82 6.00 -11.73
CA VAL A 111 -7.27 7.36 -11.58
C VAL A 111 -6.44 7.81 -12.76
N LEU A 112 -5.92 6.88 -13.55
CA LEU A 112 -4.97 7.14 -14.64
C LEU A 112 -5.51 8.11 -15.71
N PRO A 113 -6.76 8.03 -16.18
CA PRO A 113 -7.27 8.99 -17.17
C PRO A 113 -7.16 10.44 -16.70
N GLY A 114 -7.46 10.71 -15.42
CA GLY A 114 -7.32 12.03 -14.82
C GLY A 114 -5.87 12.49 -14.74
N MET A 115 -4.97 11.63 -14.31
CA MET A 115 -3.53 11.92 -14.24
C MET A 115 -2.93 12.19 -15.64
N LEU A 116 -3.33 11.42 -16.65
CA LEU A 116 -2.91 11.63 -18.04
C LEU A 116 -3.42 12.96 -18.58
N GLN A 117 -4.67 13.32 -18.30
CA GLN A 117 -5.22 14.62 -18.70
C GLN A 117 -4.50 15.79 -18.04
N GLN A 118 -4.11 15.65 -16.77
CA GLN A 118 -3.36 16.67 -16.01
C GLN A 118 -1.88 16.72 -16.38
N GLN A 119 -1.35 15.68 -17.07
CA GLN A 119 0.08 15.48 -17.31
C GLN A 119 0.89 15.56 -15.99
N SER A 120 0.32 15.01 -14.93
CA SER A 120 0.91 15.02 -13.60
C SER A 120 0.28 13.95 -12.72
N GLY A 121 1.07 13.29 -11.88
CA GLY A 121 0.58 12.30 -10.92
C GLY A 121 1.70 11.64 -10.12
N CYS A 122 1.32 11.09 -8.97
CA CYS A 122 2.21 10.27 -8.17
C CYS A 122 1.50 9.00 -7.68
N ILE A 123 2.06 7.85 -7.99
CA ILE A 123 1.55 6.55 -7.54
C ILE A 123 2.58 5.91 -6.62
N ILE A 124 2.16 5.52 -5.42
CA ILE A 124 2.97 4.76 -4.46
C ILE A 124 2.32 3.40 -4.26
N ASN A 125 3.01 2.36 -4.63
CA ASN A 125 2.59 0.98 -4.42
C ASN A 125 3.30 0.41 -3.18
N VAL A 126 2.55 -0.11 -2.21
CA VAL A 126 3.13 -0.73 -1.02
C VAL A 126 3.35 -2.22 -1.27
N SER A 127 4.63 -2.59 -1.43
CA SER A 127 5.09 -3.97 -1.51
C SER A 127 5.43 -4.52 -0.10
N SER A 128 6.55 -5.18 0.03
CA SER A 128 7.13 -5.73 1.26
C SER A 128 8.59 -6.08 1.01
N MET A 129 9.40 -6.17 2.06
CA MET A 129 10.71 -6.79 1.99
C MET A 129 10.62 -8.23 1.44
N TRP A 130 9.55 -8.97 1.77
CA TRP A 130 9.30 -10.31 1.24
C TRP A 130 8.98 -10.34 -0.26
N GLY A 131 8.60 -9.23 -0.86
CA GLY A 131 8.54 -9.07 -2.31
C GLY A 131 9.92 -8.95 -2.98
N GLN A 132 10.96 -8.61 -2.21
CA GLN A 132 12.35 -8.49 -2.69
C GLN A 132 13.09 -9.84 -2.58
N VAL A 133 12.94 -10.55 -1.46
CA VAL A 133 13.75 -11.75 -1.16
C VAL A 133 12.94 -13.04 -0.96
N GLY A 134 11.61 -12.93 -0.82
CA GLY A 134 10.75 -14.06 -0.47
C GLY A 134 10.79 -14.39 1.02
N ALA A 135 9.82 -15.20 1.48
CA ALA A 135 9.79 -15.73 2.84
C ALA A 135 9.17 -17.12 2.87
N SER A 136 9.70 -17.98 3.75
CA SER A 136 9.10 -19.28 4.05
C SER A 136 7.72 -19.09 4.67
N CYS A 137 6.79 -20.00 4.37
CA CYS A 137 5.39 -19.94 4.80
C CYS A 137 4.59 -18.71 4.30
N GLU A 138 5.19 -17.85 3.48
CA GLU A 138 4.52 -16.68 2.88
C GLU A 138 4.66 -16.65 1.35
N VAL A 139 4.72 -17.81 0.69
CA VAL A 139 5.01 -17.93 -0.75
C VAL A 139 4.02 -17.12 -1.60
N CYS A 140 2.73 -17.26 -1.33
CA CYS A 140 1.69 -16.51 -2.06
C CYS A 140 1.79 -15.00 -1.86
N TYR A 141 1.98 -14.57 -0.62
CA TYR A 141 2.16 -13.17 -0.26
C TYR A 141 3.41 -12.58 -0.93
N SER A 142 4.55 -13.24 -0.78
CA SER A 142 5.83 -12.85 -1.38
C SER A 142 5.73 -12.73 -2.90
N ALA A 143 5.12 -13.71 -3.56
CA ALA A 143 4.89 -13.68 -5.01
C ALA A 143 4.02 -12.49 -5.43
N SER A 144 2.94 -12.21 -4.70
CA SER A 144 2.08 -11.04 -4.96
C SER A 144 2.83 -9.72 -4.79
N LYS A 145 3.67 -9.62 -3.75
CA LYS A 145 4.47 -8.40 -3.47
C LYS A 145 5.64 -8.23 -4.44
N ALA A 146 6.21 -9.31 -4.98
CA ALA A 146 7.16 -9.26 -6.08
C ALA A 146 6.49 -8.77 -7.39
N ALA A 147 5.25 -9.19 -7.67
CA ALA A 147 4.47 -8.69 -8.80
C ALA A 147 4.24 -7.17 -8.72
N VAL A 148 4.00 -6.63 -7.52
CA VAL A 148 3.88 -5.17 -7.29
C VAL A 148 5.16 -4.41 -7.65
N ILE A 149 6.34 -4.98 -7.38
CA ILE A 149 7.63 -4.40 -7.76
C ILE A 149 7.76 -4.35 -9.29
N GLY A 150 7.42 -5.44 -9.97
CA GLY A 150 7.42 -5.52 -11.43
C GLY A 150 6.46 -4.50 -12.06
N LEU A 151 5.23 -4.44 -11.56
CA LEU A 151 4.20 -3.47 -11.97
C LEU A 151 4.70 -2.03 -11.83
N THR A 152 5.28 -1.69 -10.68
CA THR A 152 5.84 -0.35 -10.41
C THR A 152 6.87 0.06 -11.45
N LYS A 153 7.85 -0.82 -11.71
CA LYS A 153 8.94 -0.54 -12.67
C LYS A 153 8.45 -0.37 -14.10
N SER A 154 7.47 -1.16 -14.51
CA SER A 154 6.88 -1.08 -15.85
C SER A 154 6.08 0.22 -16.03
N LEU A 155 5.20 0.54 -15.09
CA LEU A 155 4.39 1.77 -15.10
C LEU A 155 5.26 3.03 -15.05
N ALA A 156 6.35 3.02 -14.28
CA ALA A 156 7.26 4.16 -14.21
C ALA A 156 7.87 4.51 -15.59
N LYS A 157 8.20 3.49 -16.39
CA LYS A 157 8.73 3.67 -17.75
C LYS A 157 7.64 4.14 -18.72
N GLU A 158 6.46 3.57 -18.61
CA GLU A 158 5.33 3.87 -19.51
C GLU A 158 4.74 5.26 -19.25
N LEU A 159 4.58 5.62 -17.98
CA LEU A 159 3.89 6.85 -17.58
C LEU A 159 4.83 8.05 -17.37
N GLY A 160 6.14 7.82 -17.29
CA GLY A 160 7.15 8.87 -17.14
C GLY A 160 7.06 9.99 -18.18
N PRO A 161 6.87 9.70 -19.49
CA PRO A 161 6.66 10.73 -20.51
C PRO A 161 5.45 11.65 -20.27
N SER A 162 4.47 11.19 -19.47
CA SER A 162 3.30 11.98 -19.06
C SER A 162 3.47 12.64 -17.68
N HIS A 163 4.71 12.72 -17.17
CA HIS A 163 5.05 13.30 -15.86
C HIS A 163 4.33 12.61 -14.68
N ILE A 164 3.95 11.34 -14.82
CA ILE A 164 3.37 10.53 -13.75
C ILE A 164 4.48 9.65 -13.18
N ARG A 165 4.79 9.84 -11.89
CA ARG A 165 5.80 9.07 -11.18
C ARG A 165 5.17 7.87 -10.49
N VAL A 166 5.84 6.73 -10.56
CA VAL A 166 5.38 5.49 -9.91
C VAL A 166 6.53 4.90 -9.12
N ASN A 167 6.38 4.81 -7.82
CA ASN A 167 7.39 4.24 -6.92
C ASN A 167 6.78 3.17 -5.99
N CYS A 168 7.64 2.38 -5.42
CA CYS A 168 7.27 1.30 -4.51
C CYS A 168 7.87 1.55 -3.13
N LEU A 169 7.08 1.38 -2.07
CA LEU A 169 7.55 1.26 -0.71
C LEU A 169 7.64 -0.23 -0.36
N ALA A 170 8.75 -0.68 0.22
CA ALA A 170 8.96 -2.05 0.67
C ALA A 170 9.20 -2.07 2.20
N PRO A 171 8.12 -2.12 3.01
CA PRO A 171 8.23 -2.21 4.45
C PRO A 171 8.90 -3.49 4.93
N GLY A 172 9.62 -3.40 6.05
CA GLY A 172 9.97 -4.54 6.90
C GLY A 172 8.83 -4.92 7.84
N VAL A 173 9.18 -5.44 9.02
CA VAL A 173 8.20 -5.74 10.07
C VAL A 173 7.74 -4.43 10.71
N VAL A 174 6.45 -4.11 10.53
CA VAL A 174 5.81 -2.90 11.06
C VAL A 174 4.73 -3.30 12.06
N LEU A 175 4.75 -2.73 13.26
CA LEU A 175 3.78 -3.02 14.31
C LEU A 175 2.37 -2.58 13.89
N THR A 176 1.59 -3.55 13.42
CA THR A 176 0.19 -3.38 12.99
C THR A 176 -0.59 -4.65 13.29
N ASP A 177 -1.91 -4.62 13.11
CA ASP A 177 -2.77 -5.80 13.25
C ASP A 177 -2.36 -6.97 12.35
N MET A 178 -1.63 -6.70 11.27
CA MET A 178 -1.11 -7.74 10.36
C MET A 178 -0.11 -8.66 11.07
N CYS A 179 0.58 -8.19 12.11
CA CYS A 179 1.52 -8.97 12.92
C CYS A 179 0.86 -9.63 14.14
N ALA A 180 -0.43 -9.44 14.39
CA ALA A 180 -1.11 -9.90 15.60
C ALA A 180 -1.15 -11.44 15.77
N HIS A 181 -0.92 -12.18 14.70
CA HIS A 181 -0.83 -13.65 14.72
C HIS A 181 0.56 -14.20 15.01
N ILE A 182 1.59 -13.33 15.04
CA ILE A 182 2.97 -13.71 15.30
C ILE A 182 3.19 -13.74 16.82
N ASP A 183 3.73 -14.83 17.33
CA ASP A 183 4.03 -14.97 18.76
C ASP A 183 5.17 -14.03 19.19
N ALA A 184 5.26 -13.80 20.51
CA ALA A 184 6.21 -12.84 21.07
C ALA A 184 7.68 -13.25 20.84
N GLU A 185 7.99 -14.55 20.87
CA GLU A 185 9.35 -15.06 20.67
C GLU A 185 9.80 -14.81 19.22
N THR A 186 8.93 -15.09 18.24
CA THR A 186 9.18 -14.79 16.84
C THR A 186 9.31 -13.28 16.60
N MET A 187 8.49 -12.46 17.26
CA MET A 187 8.61 -11.00 17.16
C MET A 187 9.93 -10.50 17.72
N ASP A 188 10.38 -11.02 18.87
CA ASP A 188 11.67 -10.67 19.46
C ASP A 188 12.83 -11.07 18.56
N TRP A 189 12.78 -12.26 17.97
CA TRP A 189 13.78 -12.70 16.98
C TRP A 189 13.82 -11.77 15.76
N LEU A 190 12.66 -11.40 15.18
CA LEU A 190 12.57 -10.46 14.05
C LEU A 190 13.15 -9.08 14.41
N ARG A 191 12.98 -8.63 15.65
CA ARG A 191 13.57 -7.39 16.16
C ARG A 191 15.10 -7.50 16.22
N GLU A 192 15.62 -8.60 16.76
CA GLU A 192 17.06 -8.85 16.90
C GLU A 192 17.76 -9.03 15.55
N ASP A 193 17.10 -9.67 14.56
CA ASP A 193 17.57 -9.82 13.19
C ASP A 193 17.55 -8.49 12.40
N THR A 194 16.81 -7.50 12.89
CA THR A 194 16.78 -6.16 12.28
C THR A 194 17.99 -5.35 12.74
N PRO A 195 18.90 -4.89 11.86
CA PRO A 195 20.11 -4.13 12.25
C PRO A 195 19.84 -2.90 13.13
N LEU A 196 18.72 -2.19 12.95
CA LEU A 196 18.34 -1.08 13.83
C LEU A 196 17.74 -1.56 15.17
N ASN A 197 17.68 -2.87 15.44
CA ASN A 197 17.21 -3.51 16.66
C ASN A 197 15.85 -3.00 17.16
N ARG A 198 14.96 -2.70 16.24
CA ARG A 198 13.56 -2.33 16.49
C ARG A 198 12.66 -2.71 15.33
N HIS A 199 11.39 -2.86 15.62
CA HIS A 199 10.38 -2.92 14.55
C HIS A 199 10.13 -1.54 13.95
N GLY A 200 9.67 -1.51 12.72
CA GLY A 200 9.14 -0.31 12.09
C GLY A 200 7.83 0.14 12.74
N THR A 201 7.56 1.42 12.65
CA THR A 201 6.29 2.04 13.03
C THR A 201 5.52 2.47 11.80
N THR A 202 4.22 2.68 11.92
CA THR A 202 3.40 3.27 10.85
C THR A 202 3.91 4.66 10.44
N ALA A 203 4.43 5.43 11.41
CA ALA A 203 5.04 6.74 11.16
C ALA A 203 6.31 6.65 10.29
N ASP A 204 7.19 5.64 10.50
CA ASP A 204 8.36 5.43 9.62
C ASP A 204 7.92 5.25 8.16
N MET A 205 6.84 4.50 7.93
CA MET A 205 6.30 4.25 6.58
C MET A 205 5.74 5.52 5.94
N VAL A 206 5.00 6.30 6.71
CA VAL A 206 4.36 7.53 6.22
C VAL A 206 5.38 8.61 5.90
N GLN A 207 6.47 8.74 6.67
CA GLN A 207 7.57 9.63 6.34
C GLN A 207 8.22 9.25 5.00
N ALA A 208 8.41 7.97 4.73
CA ALA A 208 8.92 7.50 3.45
C ALA A 208 7.93 7.77 2.30
N MET A 209 6.62 7.59 2.51
CA MET A 209 5.60 7.96 1.52
C MET A 209 5.64 9.47 1.21
N ASN A 210 5.74 10.30 2.23
CA ASN A 210 5.86 11.76 2.06
C ASN A 210 7.12 12.15 1.28
N TYR A 211 8.24 11.49 1.53
CA TYR A 211 9.46 11.66 0.72
C TYR A 211 9.22 11.29 -0.74
N LEU A 212 8.62 10.13 -1.03
CA LEU A 212 8.33 9.68 -2.39
C LEU A 212 7.38 10.63 -3.14
N ILE A 213 6.44 11.27 -2.44
CA ILE A 213 5.54 12.27 -3.02
C ILE A 213 6.32 13.53 -3.42
N ARG A 214 7.27 13.98 -2.60
CA ARG A 214 8.02 15.23 -2.80
C ARG A 214 9.25 15.10 -3.70
N ALA A 215 9.76 13.89 -3.89
CA ALA A 215 10.96 13.63 -4.68
C ALA A 215 10.64 13.63 -6.18
N GLU A 216 10.62 14.80 -6.81
CA GLU A 216 10.17 14.99 -8.19
C GLU A 216 11.00 14.26 -9.25
N PHE A 217 12.30 14.02 -9.00
CA PHE A 217 13.18 13.29 -9.92
C PHE A 217 13.34 11.80 -9.56
N LEU A 218 12.30 11.21 -8.92
CA LEU A 218 12.33 9.82 -8.46
C LEU A 218 11.13 9.05 -9.00
N THR A 219 11.38 8.08 -9.89
CA THR A 219 10.38 7.16 -10.42
C THR A 219 10.98 5.78 -10.65
N GLY A 220 10.16 4.73 -10.60
CA GLY A 220 10.56 3.33 -10.81
C GLY A 220 11.38 2.72 -9.67
N GLN A 221 11.50 3.42 -8.54
CA GLN A 221 12.32 2.97 -7.42
C GLN A 221 11.53 2.09 -6.46
N VAL A 222 12.24 1.15 -5.84
CA VAL A 222 11.78 0.40 -4.68
C VAL A 222 12.53 0.93 -3.47
N LEU A 223 11.81 1.59 -2.57
CA LEU A 223 12.38 2.15 -1.34
C LEU A 223 12.18 1.18 -0.19
N PRO A 224 13.22 0.43 0.24
CA PRO A 224 13.12 -0.42 1.42
C PRO A 224 13.05 0.46 2.69
N VAL A 225 12.10 0.17 3.57
CA VAL A 225 11.99 0.79 4.90
C VAL A 225 11.84 -0.34 5.90
N ASN A 226 12.94 -1.03 6.18
CA ASN A 226 12.96 -2.31 6.88
C ASN A 226 14.01 -2.40 7.99
N GLY A 227 14.62 -1.27 8.38
CA GLY A 227 15.62 -1.24 9.43
C GLY A 227 16.95 -1.92 9.08
N GLY A 228 17.18 -2.23 7.79
CA GLY A 228 18.37 -2.94 7.31
C GLY A 228 18.22 -4.47 7.23
N MET A 229 17.04 -5.02 7.52
CA MET A 229 16.79 -6.46 7.49
C MET A 229 16.98 -7.07 6.09
N VAL A 230 16.72 -6.29 5.05
CA VAL A 230 17.00 -6.64 3.64
C VAL A 230 17.72 -5.46 3.00
N ILE A 231 18.91 -5.73 2.44
CA ILE A 231 19.78 -4.76 1.77
C ILE A 231 19.96 -5.13 0.30
#